data_4f9142c1a313a4989938164201c32700
#
_entry.id   4f9142c1a313a4989938164201c32700
#
_cell.length_a   1.000
_cell.length_b   1.000
_cell.length_c   1.000
_cell.angle_alpha   90.00
_cell.angle_beta   90.00
_cell.angle_gamma   90.00
#
_symmetry.space_group_name_H-M   'P 1'
#
loop_
_entity.id
_entity.type
_entity.pdbx_description
1 polymer ?
#
loop_
_entity_poly.entity_id
_entity_poly.type
_entity_poly.pdbx_seq_one_letter_code
_entity_poly.pdbx_strand_id
1 'polypeptide(L)'
;QSIIYRHNAADLFLNKNDIENSNVQNYECILITGTSLAAEPSRSAVLYALELAKENNIPVIMDIDYRPYTWESADKAKQIYNLACDYCSGIIGNDDEFAILSGSYESGFNYAKKKSKNCELVIYKMGEKGSITFANNKEIKKGIFPVKPLKPTGAGDSFLGSLIGALLKKYDLQKAIEIGSAAAAIVVTKVGCAPAMPDLNEVLDFMKINNINKGDT
;
A
#
# COMPACT_ATOMS: atom_id res chain seq x y z
N GLN A 1 -15.72 14.08 2.32
CA GLN A 1 -14.31 14.00 2.72
C GLN A 1 -14.22 13.28 4.06
N SER A 2 -13.40 12.21 4.13
CA SER A 2 -13.20 11.51 5.40
C SER A 2 -12.20 12.28 6.25
N ILE A 3 -12.53 12.54 7.51
CA ILE A 3 -11.64 13.15 8.49
C ILE A 3 -11.21 12.03 9.45
N ILE A 4 -9.92 11.80 9.56
CA ILE A 4 -9.33 10.82 10.48
C ILE A 4 -8.68 11.58 11.63
N TYR A 5 -9.23 11.42 12.83
CA TYR A 5 -8.64 12.00 14.04
C TYR A 5 -7.49 11.09 14.51
N ARG A 6 -6.28 11.65 14.54
CA ARG A 6 -5.08 10.92 14.98
C ARG A 6 -4.46 11.52 16.26
N HIS A 7 -5.22 12.34 16.99
CA HIS A 7 -4.72 12.84 18.28
C HIS A 7 -4.62 11.72 19.28
N ASN A 8 -3.42 11.47 19.80
CA ASN A 8 -3.11 10.37 20.73
C ASN A 8 -3.52 8.97 20.17
N ALA A 9 -3.43 8.76 18.87
CA ALA A 9 -3.67 7.46 18.29
C ALA A 9 -2.57 6.47 18.72
N ALA A 10 -2.94 5.25 19.10
CA ALA A 10 -2.03 4.27 19.68
C ALA A 10 -0.82 3.94 18.80
N ASP A 11 -1.01 3.91 17.49
CA ASP A 11 0.05 3.63 16.51
C ASP A 11 1.14 4.72 16.45
N LEU A 12 0.86 5.94 16.91
CA LEU A 12 1.86 7.01 17.02
C LEU A 12 2.83 6.82 18.20
N PHE A 13 2.47 5.96 19.15
CA PHE A 13 3.30 5.64 20.33
C PHE A 13 4.13 4.37 20.15
N LEU A 14 4.05 3.73 18.99
CA LEU A 14 4.93 2.61 18.65
C LEU A 14 6.39 3.04 18.86
N ASN A 15 7.16 2.23 19.58
CA ASN A 15 8.54 2.53 19.90
C ASN A 15 9.46 1.34 19.59
N LYS A 16 10.76 1.53 19.75
CA LYS A 16 11.78 0.53 19.44
C LYS A 16 11.57 -0.79 20.21
N ASN A 17 11.20 -0.72 21.49
CA ASN A 17 10.97 -1.93 22.28
C ASN A 17 9.79 -2.74 21.76
N ASP A 18 8.75 -2.09 21.21
CA ASP A 18 7.62 -2.78 20.61
C ASP A 18 8.08 -3.57 19.38
N ILE A 19 8.99 -3.00 18.58
CA ILE A 19 9.58 -3.69 17.42
C ILE A 19 10.43 -4.87 17.86
N GLU A 20 11.29 -4.71 18.87
CA GLU A 20 12.10 -5.79 19.42
C GLU A 20 11.24 -6.94 19.96
N ASN A 21 10.20 -6.61 20.71
CA ASN A 21 9.27 -7.59 21.29
C ASN A 21 8.41 -8.30 20.23
N SER A 22 8.19 -7.70 19.07
CA SER A 22 7.43 -8.31 17.97
C SER A 22 8.20 -9.40 17.25
N ASN A 23 9.53 -9.51 17.46
CA ASN A 23 10.40 -10.49 16.80
C ASN A 23 10.24 -10.48 15.28
N VAL A 24 10.34 -9.30 14.67
CA VAL A 24 10.11 -9.08 13.22
C VAL A 24 10.90 -10.04 12.33
N GLN A 25 12.08 -10.49 12.79
CA GLN A 25 12.95 -11.44 12.10
C GLN A 25 12.32 -12.84 11.88
N ASN A 26 11.22 -13.15 12.53
CA ASN A 26 10.52 -14.43 12.39
C ASN A 26 9.43 -14.40 11.30
N TYR A 27 9.25 -13.28 10.62
CA TYR A 27 8.22 -13.11 9.59
C TYR A 27 8.80 -13.15 8.18
N GLU A 28 7.98 -13.62 7.23
CA GLU A 28 8.37 -13.74 5.81
C GLU A 28 8.33 -12.39 5.07
N CYS A 29 7.62 -11.41 5.63
CA CYS A 29 7.47 -10.08 5.04
C CYS A 29 7.04 -9.08 6.11
N ILE A 30 7.49 -7.84 6.00
CA ILE A 30 7.02 -6.72 6.83
C ILE A 30 6.24 -5.76 5.95
N LEU A 31 5.05 -5.37 6.42
CA LEU A 31 4.27 -4.31 5.81
C LEU A 31 4.36 -3.06 6.68
N ILE A 32 4.71 -1.94 6.08
CA ILE A 32 4.68 -0.63 6.72
C ILE A 32 3.71 0.31 6.01
N THR A 33 3.12 1.23 6.75
CA THR A 33 2.32 2.32 6.20
C THR A 33 3.02 3.65 6.44
N GLY A 34 2.95 4.55 5.46
CA GLY A 34 3.61 5.85 5.57
C GLY A 34 3.05 6.75 6.67
N THR A 35 1.81 6.52 7.11
CA THR A 35 1.24 7.24 8.26
C THR A 35 2.02 7.01 9.55
N SER A 36 2.64 5.85 9.74
CA SER A 36 3.49 5.54 10.91
C SER A 36 4.83 6.27 10.90
N LEU A 37 5.22 6.85 9.77
CA LEU A 37 6.44 7.65 9.63
C LEU A 37 6.23 9.15 9.92
N ALA A 38 4.99 9.58 10.17
CA ALA A 38 4.65 11.00 10.26
C ALA A 38 5.18 11.68 11.54
N ALA A 39 5.25 10.95 12.66
CA ALA A 39 5.61 11.51 13.97
C ALA A 39 6.51 10.59 14.77
N GLU A 40 7.20 11.16 15.79
CA GLU A 40 7.91 10.40 16.80
C GLU A 40 6.93 9.98 17.93
N PRO A 41 7.18 8.82 18.59
CA PRO A 41 8.30 7.90 18.43
C PRO A 41 8.13 6.86 17.29
N SER A 42 6.94 6.78 16.66
CA SER A 42 6.64 5.72 15.70
C SER A 42 7.55 5.78 14.45
N ARG A 43 7.96 6.97 13.99
CA ARG A 43 8.93 7.11 12.90
C ARG A 43 10.24 6.37 13.21
N SER A 44 10.83 6.64 14.36
CA SER A 44 12.08 6.00 14.78
C SER A 44 11.92 4.49 14.93
N ALA A 45 10.78 4.03 15.43
CA ALA A 45 10.46 2.60 15.54
C ALA A 45 10.37 1.92 14.16
N VAL A 46 9.68 2.55 13.21
CA VAL A 46 9.55 2.01 11.84
C VAL A 46 10.90 2.00 11.12
N LEU A 47 11.69 3.07 11.22
CA LEU A 47 13.03 3.10 10.61
C LEU A 47 13.92 2.00 11.20
N TYR A 48 13.85 1.75 12.50
CA TYR A 48 14.55 0.65 13.14
C TYR A 48 14.05 -0.72 12.62
N ALA A 49 12.74 -0.90 12.44
CA ALA A 49 12.20 -2.13 11.84
C ALA A 49 12.71 -2.35 10.41
N LEU A 50 12.89 -1.27 9.63
CA LEU A 50 13.47 -1.34 8.29
C LEU A 50 14.95 -1.77 8.31
N GLU A 51 15.73 -1.26 9.26
CA GLU A 51 17.13 -1.69 9.47
C GLU A 51 17.19 -3.17 9.82
N LEU A 52 16.39 -3.63 10.79
CA LEU A 52 16.31 -5.05 11.17
C LEU A 52 15.88 -5.93 9.99
N ALA A 53 14.91 -5.49 9.19
CA ALA A 53 14.46 -6.21 8.00
C ALA A 53 15.62 -6.40 7.01
N LYS A 54 16.37 -5.35 6.76
CA LYS A 54 17.54 -5.38 5.86
C LYS A 54 18.62 -6.32 6.39
N GLU A 55 18.97 -6.25 7.68
CA GLU A 55 19.96 -7.13 8.32
C GLU A 55 19.59 -8.62 8.23
N ASN A 56 18.28 -8.92 8.28
CA ASN A 56 17.75 -10.28 8.24
C ASN A 56 17.25 -10.71 6.85
N ASN A 57 17.45 -9.90 5.80
CA ASN A 57 16.99 -10.14 4.43
C ASN A 57 15.47 -10.39 4.34
N ILE A 58 14.67 -9.69 5.13
CA ILE A 58 13.21 -9.78 5.13
C ILE A 58 12.67 -8.74 4.13
N PRO A 59 11.86 -9.13 3.16
CA PRO A 59 11.25 -8.19 2.24
C PRO A 59 10.29 -7.25 2.97
N VAL A 60 10.34 -5.97 2.60
CA VAL A 60 9.45 -4.94 3.13
C VAL A 60 8.58 -4.39 2.02
N ILE A 61 7.29 -4.30 2.27
CA ILE A 61 6.32 -3.64 1.40
C ILE A 61 5.83 -2.38 2.09
N MET A 62 5.90 -1.24 1.40
CA MET A 62 5.41 0.04 1.88
C MET A 62 4.15 0.46 1.15
N ASP A 63 3.06 0.70 1.91
CA ASP A 63 1.95 1.53 1.45
C ASP A 63 2.28 2.99 1.77
N ILE A 64 2.32 3.85 0.75
CA ILE A 64 2.72 5.25 0.93
C ILE A 64 1.75 5.97 1.86
N ASP A 65 0.44 5.72 1.71
CA ASP A 65 -0.63 6.19 2.61
C ASP A 65 -0.42 7.63 3.13
N TYR A 66 -0.21 8.57 2.21
CA TYR A 66 0.06 9.97 2.55
C TYR A 66 -1.18 10.68 3.10
N ARG A 67 -1.00 11.31 4.26
CA ARG A 67 -2.02 12.15 4.90
C ARG A 67 -1.44 13.53 5.19
N PRO A 68 -1.71 14.54 4.35
CA PRO A 68 -1.04 15.84 4.41
C PRO A 68 -1.16 16.51 5.79
N TYR A 69 -2.27 16.34 6.49
CA TYR A 69 -2.52 16.95 7.80
C TYR A 69 -1.73 16.31 8.96
N THR A 70 -0.99 15.22 8.72
CA THR A 70 -0.14 14.57 9.74
C THR A 70 1.33 14.99 9.65
N TRP A 71 1.69 15.74 8.62
CA TRP A 71 3.06 16.13 8.34
C TRP A 71 3.28 17.62 8.54
N GLU A 72 4.48 18.00 8.98
CA GLU A 72 4.90 19.41 9.09
C GLU A 72 4.92 20.10 7.71
N SER A 73 5.34 19.36 6.68
CA SER A 73 5.35 19.81 5.29
C SER A 73 5.41 18.65 4.32
N ALA A 74 5.04 18.90 3.06
CA ALA A 74 5.19 17.94 1.97
C ALA A 74 6.66 17.57 1.72
N ASP A 75 7.59 18.52 1.86
CA ASP A 75 9.03 18.29 1.70
C ASP A 75 9.56 17.35 2.79
N LYS A 76 9.10 17.51 4.03
CA LYS A 76 9.46 16.59 5.12
C LYS A 76 8.94 15.18 4.86
N ALA A 77 7.69 15.05 4.44
CA ALA A 77 7.10 13.78 4.04
C ALA A 77 7.91 13.14 2.91
N LYS A 78 8.21 13.89 1.85
CA LYS A 78 9.03 13.44 0.73
C LYS A 78 10.37 12.89 1.16
N GLN A 79 11.10 13.61 2.03
CA GLN A 79 12.42 13.18 2.52
C GLN A 79 12.33 11.85 3.27
N ILE A 80 11.41 11.73 4.22
CA ILE A 80 11.26 10.54 5.06
C ILE A 80 10.74 9.34 4.26
N TYR A 81 9.76 9.55 3.38
CA TYR A 81 9.25 8.49 2.52
C TYR A 81 10.33 7.96 1.56
N ASN A 82 11.13 8.84 0.95
CA ASN A 82 12.22 8.40 0.08
C ASN A 82 13.26 7.58 0.85
N LEU A 83 13.60 7.99 2.08
CA LEU A 83 14.48 7.24 2.95
C LEU A 83 13.91 5.83 3.23
N ALA A 84 12.64 5.72 3.60
CA ALA A 84 12.00 4.43 3.86
C ALA A 84 11.92 3.57 2.59
N CYS A 85 11.59 4.16 1.44
CA CYS A 85 11.53 3.45 0.15
C CYS A 85 12.85 2.79 -0.25
N ASP A 86 14.00 3.28 0.22
CA ASP A 86 15.31 2.70 -0.10
C ASP A 86 15.57 1.37 0.65
N TYR A 87 14.72 1.04 1.63
CA TYR A 87 14.71 -0.26 2.31
C TYR A 87 13.65 -1.23 1.75
N CYS A 88 12.75 -0.75 0.88
CA CYS A 88 11.58 -1.53 0.49
C CYS A 88 11.82 -2.38 -0.76
N SER A 89 11.39 -3.65 -0.71
CA SER A 89 11.28 -4.54 -1.86
C SER A 89 10.02 -4.24 -2.69
N GLY A 90 8.99 -3.67 -2.05
CA GLY A 90 7.74 -3.28 -2.69
C GLY A 90 7.26 -1.90 -2.26
N ILE A 91 6.71 -1.12 -3.20
CA ILE A 91 6.15 0.21 -2.96
C ILE A 91 4.77 0.28 -3.63
N ILE A 92 3.76 0.65 -2.86
CA ILE A 92 2.38 0.74 -3.34
C ILE A 92 1.83 2.12 -2.98
N GLY A 93 1.18 2.77 -3.94
CA GLY A 93 0.59 4.07 -3.72
C GLY A 93 -0.32 4.48 -4.88
N ASN A 94 -1.06 5.56 -4.67
CA ASN A 94 -1.83 6.20 -5.73
C ASN A 94 -1.02 7.31 -6.42
N ASP A 95 -1.62 7.94 -7.43
CA ASP A 95 -1.00 9.03 -8.21
C ASP A 95 -0.62 10.24 -7.35
N ASP A 96 -1.48 10.67 -6.41
CA ASP A 96 -1.18 11.76 -5.46
C ASP A 96 -0.02 11.41 -4.53
N GLU A 97 0.04 10.16 -4.06
CA GLU A 97 1.09 9.67 -3.18
C GLU A 97 2.45 9.61 -3.89
N PHE A 98 2.48 9.11 -5.12
CA PHE A 98 3.70 9.16 -5.93
C PHE A 98 4.10 10.59 -6.34
N ALA A 99 3.13 11.51 -6.44
CA ALA A 99 3.41 12.92 -6.63
C ALA A 99 4.21 13.51 -5.45
N ILE A 100 3.90 13.13 -4.22
CA ILE A 100 4.68 13.52 -3.04
C ILE A 100 6.11 12.98 -3.11
N LEU A 101 6.30 11.71 -3.44
CA LEU A 101 7.63 11.11 -3.55
C LEU A 101 8.49 11.79 -4.63
N SER A 102 7.91 12.11 -5.76
CA SER A 102 8.60 12.75 -6.89
C SER A 102 8.75 14.27 -6.73
N GLY A 103 7.80 14.91 -6.05
CA GLY A 103 7.69 16.35 -5.86
C GLY A 103 6.74 17.04 -6.84
N SER A 104 6.15 16.34 -7.80
CA SER A 104 5.07 16.86 -8.65
C SER A 104 4.20 15.72 -9.18
N TYR A 105 2.95 16.04 -9.53
CA TYR A 105 2.00 15.09 -10.10
C TYR A 105 2.50 14.53 -11.44
N GLU A 106 3.03 15.39 -12.31
CA GLU A 106 3.50 15.02 -13.64
C GLU A 106 4.68 14.05 -13.60
N SER A 107 5.47 14.09 -12.53
CA SER A 107 6.64 13.23 -12.36
C SER A 107 6.36 11.91 -11.62
N GLY A 108 5.18 11.78 -10.99
CA GLY A 108 4.82 10.64 -10.13
C GLY A 108 4.92 9.29 -10.83
N PHE A 109 4.35 9.16 -12.02
CA PHE A 109 4.43 7.93 -12.81
C PHE A 109 5.86 7.56 -13.21
N ASN A 110 6.62 8.53 -13.71
CA ASN A 110 8.03 8.30 -14.09
C ASN A 110 8.89 7.94 -12.87
N TYR A 111 8.56 8.50 -11.71
CA TYR A 111 9.21 8.15 -10.46
C TYR A 111 8.92 6.69 -10.08
N ALA A 112 7.65 6.24 -10.12
CA ALA A 112 7.27 4.86 -9.87
C ALA A 112 8.03 3.89 -10.81
N LYS A 113 8.06 4.19 -12.09
CA LYS A 113 8.81 3.43 -13.09
C LYS A 113 10.31 3.43 -12.84
N LYS A 114 10.89 4.52 -12.35
CA LYS A 114 12.31 4.58 -11.96
C LYS A 114 12.59 3.72 -10.74
N LYS A 115 11.72 3.79 -9.71
CA LYS A 115 11.87 2.98 -8.48
C LYS A 115 11.77 1.48 -8.76
N SER A 116 10.99 1.04 -9.73
CA SER A 116 10.87 -0.38 -10.10
C SER A 116 12.16 -1.01 -10.66
N LYS A 117 13.19 -0.23 -10.93
CA LYS A 117 14.50 -0.75 -11.28
C LYS A 117 15.27 -1.32 -10.08
N ASN A 118 14.93 -0.85 -8.87
CA ASN A 118 15.57 -1.23 -7.61
C ASN A 118 14.62 -1.91 -6.62
N CYS A 119 13.31 -1.95 -6.93
CA CYS A 119 12.28 -2.63 -6.15
C CYS A 119 11.70 -3.78 -6.98
N GLU A 120 11.39 -4.89 -6.32
CA GLU A 120 10.81 -6.07 -6.97
C GLU A 120 9.36 -5.83 -7.41
N LEU A 121 8.65 -4.97 -6.68
CA LEU A 121 7.23 -4.66 -6.91
C LEU A 121 6.97 -3.17 -6.72
N VAL A 122 6.45 -2.49 -7.74
CA VAL A 122 5.90 -1.14 -7.60
C VAL A 122 4.51 -1.10 -8.19
N ILE A 123 3.51 -0.67 -7.40
CA ILE A 123 2.11 -0.57 -7.85
C ILE A 123 1.68 0.89 -7.81
N TYR A 124 1.39 1.43 -8.98
CA TYR A 124 0.89 2.77 -9.19
C TYR A 124 -0.62 2.70 -9.42
N LYS A 125 -1.42 3.14 -8.44
CA LYS A 125 -2.89 3.12 -8.45
C LYS A 125 -3.43 4.44 -9.02
N MET A 126 -4.47 4.36 -9.86
CA MET A 126 -5.05 5.53 -10.55
C MET A 126 -6.57 5.60 -10.35
N GLY A 127 -7.06 5.16 -9.19
CA GLY A 127 -8.49 5.15 -8.87
C GLY A 127 -9.30 4.33 -9.88
N GLU A 128 -10.28 4.95 -10.52
CA GLU A 128 -11.17 4.30 -11.49
C GLU A 128 -10.47 3.82 -12.77
N LYS A 129 -9.29 4.34 -13.08
CA LYS A 129 -8.45 3.90 -14.19
C LYS A 129 -7.69 2.61 -13.90
N GLY A 130 -7.78 2.09 -12.67
CA GLY A 130 -7.10 0.87 -12.25
C GLY A 130 -5.68 1.08 -11.76
N SER A 131 -4.76 0.22 -12.14
CA SER A 131 -3.37 0.26 -11.67
C SER A 131 -2.38 -0.18 -12.75
N ILE A 132 -1.15 0.30 -12.59
CA ILE A 132 0.00 -0.17 -13.34
C ILE A 132 0.99 -0.76 -12.33
N THR A 133 1.33 -2.02 -12.53
CA THR A 133 2.27 -2.76 -11.69
C THR A 133 3.55 -3.00 -12.45
N PHE A 134 4.67 -2.61 -11.87
CA PHE A 134 6.01 -2.91 -12.36
C PHE A 134 6.60 -4.04 -11.52
N ALA A 135 6.90 -5.18 -12.13
CA ALA A 135 7.54 -6.32 -11.49
C ALA A 135 8.29 -7.15 -12.52
N ASN A 136 9.44 -7.71 -12.15
CA ASN A 136 10.25 -8.58 -13.02
C ASN A 136 10.54 -7.95 -14.41
N ASN A 137 10.84 -6.66 -14.46
CA ASN A 137 11.02 -5.87 -15.69
C ASN A 137 9.81 -5.86 -16.63
N LYS A 138 8.63 -6.17 -16.12
CA LYS A 138 7.36 -6.12 -16.86
C LYS A 138 6.45 -5.05 -16.31
N GLU A 139 5.60 -4.53 -17.18
CA GLU A 139 4.53 -3.62 -16.85
C GLU A 139 3.19 -4.36 -17.03
N ILE A 140 2.42 -4.46 -15.95
CA ILE A 140 1.12 -5.12 -15.92
C ILE A 140 0.07 -4.05 -15.66
N LYS A 141 -0.81 -3.83 -16.63
CA LYS A 141 -1.95 -2.92 -16.50
C LYS A 141 -3.19 -3.72 -16.14
N LYS A 142 -3.92 -3.27 -15.12
CA LYS A 142 -5.19 -3.85 -14.70
C LYS A 142 -6.20 -2.75 -14.41
N GLY A 143 -7.42 -2.92 -14.89
CA GLY A 143 -8.53 -2.07 -14.56
C GLY A 143 -9.11 -2.35 -13.17
N ILE A 144 -10.37 -1.98 -13.00
CA ILE A 144 -11.13 -2.19 -11.77
C ILE A 144 -12.36 -3.07 -12.03
N PHE A 145 -12.96 -3.59 -10.98
CA PHE A 145 -14.32 -4.11 -11.01
C PHE A 145 -15.28 -2.94 -10.82
N PRO A 146 -16.10 -2.59 -11.84
CA PRO A 146 -17.01 -1.45 -11.74
C PRO A 146 -18.08 -1.71 -10.69
N VAL A 147 -18.16 -0.80 -9.72
CA VAL A 147 -19.20 -0.83 -8.65
C VAL A 147 -19.69 0.58 -8.38
N LYS A 148 -20.86 0.71 -7.76
CA LYS A 148 -21.31 1.99 -7.24
C LYS A 148 -20.74 2.18 -5.82
N PRO A 149 -19.72 3.03 -5.63
CA PRO A 149 -19.10 3.16 -4.32
C PRO A 149 -20.02 3.92 -3.35
N LEU A 150 -20.04 3.46 -2.10
CA LEU A 150 -20.64 4.18 -0.98
C LEU A 150 -19.62 5.13 -0.34
N LYS A 151 -18.36 4.69 -0.26
CA LYS A 151 -17.25 5.44 0.33
C LYS A 151 -15.91 4.95 -0.22
N PRO A 152 -14.87 5.80 -0.32
CA PRO A 152 -13.54 5.37 -0.77
C PRO A 152 -12.67 4.72 0.32
N THR A 153 -13.02 4.93 1.61
CA THR A 153 -12.19 4.51 2.75
C THR A 153 -12.03 3.00 2.84
N GLY A 154 -10.80 2.54 3.02
CA GLY A 154 -10.46 1.12 3.14
C GLY A 154 -10.16 0.42 1.80
N ALA A 155 -10.34 1.09 0.66
CA ALA A 155 -10.02 0.50 -0.64
C ALA A 155 -8.54 0.12 -0.77
N GLY A 156 -7.63 1.01 -0.35
CA GLY A 156 -6.18 0.77 -0.36
C GLY A 156 -5.79 -0.39 0.53
N ASP A 157 -6.25 -0.38 1.77
CA ASP A 157 -5.97 -1.43 2.75
C ASP A 157 -6.49 -2.79 2.29
N SER A 158 -7.72 -2.82 1.75
CA SER A 158 -8.34 -4.04 1.23
C SER A 158 -7.58 -4.58 0.02
N PHE A 159 -7.20 -3.70 -0.91
CA PHE A 159 -6.37 -4.06 -2.06
C PHE A 159 -5.06 -4.70 -1.61
N LEU A 160 -4.32 -4.01 -0.75
CA LEU A 160 -2.99 -4.43 -0.33
C LEU A 160 -3.03 -5.72 0.50
N GLY A 161 -3.91 -5.79 1.50
CA GLY A 161 -4.04 -6.99 2.33
C GLY A 161 -4.44 -8.22 1.52
N SER A 162 -5.36 -8.07 0.56
CA SER A 162 -5.78 -9.16 -0.31
C SER A 162 -4.72 -9.55 -1.34
N LEU A 163 -3.98 -8.60 -1.89
CA LEU A 163 -2.83 -8.83 -2.78
C LEU A 163 -1.77 -9.69 -2.07
N ILE A 164 -1.33 -9.26 -0.87
CA ILE A 164 -0.30 -9.98 -0.10
C ILE A 164 -0.83 -11.35 0.31
N GLY A 165 -2.06 -11.44 0.82
CA GLY A 165 -2.67 -12.71 1.18
C GLY A 165 -2.76 -13.69 0.00
N ALA A 166 -3.03 -13.21 -1.20
CA ALA A 166 -3.03 -14.02 -2.42
C ALA A 166 -1.61 -14.49 -2.80
N LEU A 167 -0.61 -13.61 -2.72
CA LEU A 167 0.79 -13.98 -2.98
C LEU A 167 1.31 -15.03 -2.00
N LEU A 168 0.99 -14.91 -0.71
CA LEU A 168 1.32 -15.90 0.31
C LEU A 168 0.64 -17.26 0.03
N LYS A 169 -0.57 -17.24 -0.55
CA LYS A 169 -1.28 -18.45 -1.03
C LYS A 169 -0.79 -18.95 -2.39
N LYS A 170 0.31 -18.38 -2.92
CA LYS A 170 0.96 -18.79 -4.17
C LYS A 170 0.13 -18.55 -5.44
N TYR A 171 -0.83 -17.62 -5.42
CA TYR A 171 -1.40 -17.10 -6.65
C TYR A 171 -0.32 -16.33 -7.43
N ASP A 172 -0.40 -16.38 -8.76
CA ASP A 172 0.47 -15.54 -9.59
C ASP A 172 0.15 -14.05 -9.39
N LEU A 173 1.11 -13.19 -9.73
CA LEU A 173 0.99 -11.75 -9.48
C LEU A 173 -0.22 -11.12 -10.17
N GLN A 174 -0.55 -11.55 -11.40
CA GLN A 174 -1.70 -10.99 -12.12
C GLN A 174 -3.00 -11.32 -11.40
N LYS A 175 -3.15 -12.58 -10.95
CA LYS A 175 -4.31 -13.01 -10.18
C LYS A 175 -4.37 -12.34 -8.81
N ALA A 176 -3.24 -12.16 -8.16
CA ALA A 176 -3.17 -11.45 -6.87
C ALA A 176 -3.61 -9.97 -7.00
N ILE A 177 -3.23 -9.28 -8.08
CA ILE A 177 -3.69 -7.91 -8.39
C ILE A 177 -5.21 -7.90 -8.62
N GLU A 178 -5.76 -8.86 -9.35
CA GLU A 178 -7.20 -8.99 -9.57
C GLU A 178 -7.97 -9.23 -8.26
N ILE A 179 -7.45 -10.10 -7.39
CA ILE A 179 -7.99 -10.36 -6.05
C ILE A 179 -7.99 -9.07 -5.22
N GLY A 180 -6.89 -8.32 -5.23
CA GLY A 180 -6.79 -7.03 -4.56
C GLY A 180 -7.82 -6.01 -5.11
N SER A 181 -7.95 -5.90 -6.44
CA SER A 181 -8.93 -5.04 -7.09
C SER A 181 -10.38 -5.42 -6.72
N ALA A 182 -10.70 -6.71 -6.69
CA ALA A 182 -12.02 -7.19 -6.31
C ALA A 182 -12.35 -6.88 -4.85
N ALA A 183 -11.38 -7.12 -3.95
CA ALA A 183 -11.53 -6.79 -2.53
C ALA A 183 -11.74 -5.29 -2.30
N ALA A 184 -11.00 -4.43 -3.01
CA ALA A 184 -11.20 -2.99 -2.99
C ALA A 184 -12.60 -2.59 -3.48
N ALA A 185 -13.09 -3.22 -4.56
CA ALA A 185 -14.44 -2.98 -5.07
C ALA A 185 -15.51 -3.39 -4.05
N ILE A 186 -15.36 -4.51 -3.36
CA ILE A 186 -16.31 -4.97 -2.34
C ILE A 186 -16.35 -3.98 -1.16
N VAL A 187 -15.19 -3.60 -0.61
CA VAL A 187 -15.13 -2.78 0.60
C VAL A 187 -15.73 -1.39 0.42
N VAL A 188 -15.59 -0.79 -0.77
CA VAL A 188 -16.14 0.55 -1.02
C VAL A 188 -17.67 0.57 -1.13
N THR A 189 -18.32 -0.58 -1.30
CA THR A 189 -19.79 -0.71 -1.34
C THR A 189 -20.42 -0.94 0.04
N LYS A 190 -19.62 -1.13 1.10
CA LYS A 190 -20.09 -1.46 2.44
C LYS A 190 -19.83 -0.34 3.45
N VAL A 191 -20.61 -0.29 4.50
CA VAL A 191 -20.38 0.62 5.65
C VAL A 191 -19.27 0.07 6.53
N GLY A 192 -18.47 0.96 7.10
CA GLY A 192 -17.33 0.57 7.94
C GLY A 192 -16.05 0.36 7.14
N CYS A 193 -14.93 0.12 7.81
CA CYS A 193 -13.64 -0.17 7.20
C CYS A 193 -13.27 -1.64 7.51
N ALA A 194 -12.72 -1.92 8.69
CA ALA A 194 -12.37 -3.28 9.07
C ALA A 194 -13.56 -4.28 9.03
N PRO A 195 -14.78 -3.94 9.49
CA PRO A 195 -15.92 -4.85 9.37
C PRO A 195 -16.39 -5.09 7.92
N ALA A 196 -16.00 -4.24 6.99
CA ALA A 196 -16.36 -4.34 5.57
C ALA A 196 -15.36 -5.16 4.74
N MET A 197 -14.20 -5.52 5.31
CA MET A 197 -13.17 -6.29 4.61
C MET A 197 -13.71 -7.67 4.24
N PRO A 198 -13.61 -8.07 2.96
CA PRO A 198 -14.08 -9.39 2.52
C PRO A 198 -13.08 -10.48 2.89
N ASP A 199 -13.57 -11.70 3.08
CA ASP A 199 -12.73 -12.88 3.07
C ASP A 199 -12.43 -13.34 1.62
N LEU A 200 -11.50 -14.30 1.49
CA LEU A 200 -11.09 -14.78 0.16
C LEU A 200 -12.23 -15.42 -0.63
N ASN A 201 -13.14 -16.15 0.03
CA ASN A 201 -14.25 -16.81 -0.66
C ASN A 201 -15.22 -15.77 -1.22
N GLU A 202 -15.54 -14.73 -0.42
CA GLU A 202 -16.38 -13.61 -0.88
C GLU A 202 -15.73 -12.91 -2.09
N VAL A 203 -14.41 -12.69 -2.07
CA VAL A 203 -13.68 -12.10 -3.20
C VAL A 203 -13.76 -12.98 -4.44
N LEU A 204 -13.49 -14.28 -4.30
CA LEU A 204 -13.53 -15.22 -5.43
C LEU A 204 -14.93 -15.37 -6.02
N ASP A 205 -15.98 -15.37 -5.18
CA ASP A 205 -17.37 -15.43 -5.64
C ASP A 205 -17.77 -14.12 -6.35
N PHE A 206 -17.36 -12.98 -5.82
CA PHE A 206 -17.55 -11.69 -6.49
C PHE A 206 -16.89 -11.67 -7.88
N MET A 207 -15.69 -12.20 -8.02
CA MET A 207 -14.96 -12.28 -9.30
C MET A 207 -15.60 -13.22 -10.32
N LYS A 208 -16.40 -14.23 -9.89
CA LYS A 208 -17.13 -15.12 -10.81
C LYS A 208 -18.28 -14.43 -11.52
N ILE A 209 -18.93 -13.49 -10.84
CA ILE A 209 -20.14 -12.82 -11.32
C ILE A 209 -19.86 -11.41 -11.90
N ASN A 210 -18.67 -10.87 -11.65
CA ASN A 210 -18.27 -9.54 -12.10
C ASN A 210 -17.01 -9.63 -12.97
N ASN A 211 -16.96 -8.83 -14.01
CA ASN A 211 -15.79 -8.76 -14.88
C ASN A 211 -14.97 -7.52 -14.53
N ILE A 212 -13.64 -7.70 -14.49
CA ILE A 212 -12.72 -6.57 -14.44
C ILE A 212 -12.74 -5.84 -15.78
N ASN A 213 -12.87 -4.52 -15.77
CA ASN A 213 -12.76 -3.76 -17.00
C ASN A 213 -11.28 -3.75 -17.47
N LYS A 214 -11.07 -3.56 -18.78
CA LYS A 214 -9.73 -3.29 -19.29
C LYS A 214 -9.45 -1.84 -18.91
N GLY A 215 -8.56 -1.60 -17.96
CA GLY A 215 -8.19 -0.24 -17.56
C GLY A 215 -7.88 0.61 -18.81
N ASP A 216 -8.31 1.86 -18.79
CA ASP A 216 -7.99 2.80 -19.86
C ASP A 216 -6.46 2.98 -19.92
N THR A 217 -5.92 2.69 -21.07
CA THR A 217 -4.47 2.73 -21.36
C THR A 217 -4.05 4.12 -21.81
#